data_7aff6cd3e02403a723b93c0aa5bc10cf
#
_entry.id   7aff6cd3e02403a723b93c0aa5bc10cf
#
_cell.length_a   1.000
_cell.length_b   1.000
_cell.length_c   1.000
_cell.angle_alpha   90.00
_cell.angle_beta   90.00
_cell.angle_gamma   90.00
#
_symmetry.space_group_name_H-M   'P 1'
#
loop_
_entity.id
_entity.type
_entity.pdbx_description
1 polymer ?
#
loop_
_entity_poly.entity_id
_entity_poly.type
_entity_poly.pdbx_seq_one_letter_code
_entity_poly.pdbx_strand_id
1 'polypeptide(L)'
;MTKKIDFKTEDFVVYPTHGVGKILGTETQEIAGTQLDLLVINFEQDRMTLRIPVAKAETSGLRRLSSRKQMDLALVKLEGRARVRRTMWSRRAQEYEAKINSGDPVSIAEVVRDLRRNSNQSEQSYSERQMYQAALDRLAREYAAIENIDEETAISLSLIHI
;
A
#
# COMPACT_ATOMS: atom_id res chain seq x y z
N MET A 1 -2.22 19.72 -20.12
CA MET A 1 -2.21 20.27 -18.76
C MET A 1 -2.18 19.15 -17.75
N THR A 2 -1.08 19.01 -17.06
CA THR A 2 -1.02 18.09 -15.93
C THR A 2 -1.84 18.65 -14.78
N LYS A 3 -2.91 17.98 -14.42
CA LYS A 3 -3.67 18.32 -13.23
C LYS A 3 -2.76 18.08 -12.02
N LYS A 4 -2.39 19.15 -11.34
CA LYS A 4 -1.70 19.02 -10.06
C LYS A 4 -2.70 18.45 -9.06
N ILE A 5 -2.37 17.30 -8.47
CA ILE A 5 -3.16 16.77 -7.38
C ILE A 5 -2.96 17.70 -6.18
N ASP A 6 -4.05 18.26 -5.70
CA ASP A 6 -4.02 19.19 -4.57
C ASP A 6 -4.08 18.38 -3.27
N PHE A 7 -2.91 18.15 -2.68
CA PHE A 7 -2.79 17.44 -1.41
C PHE A 7 -2.90 18.42 -0.26
N LYS A 8 -3.84 18.18 0.63
CA LYS A 8 -4.07 19.04 1.81
C LYS A 8 -3.48 18.43 3.06
N THR A 9 -3.15 19.28 4.03
CA THR A 9 -2.73 18.84 5.36
C THR A 9 -3.75 17.90 5.97
N GLU A 10 -3.26 16.83 6.61
CA GLU A 10 -4.03 15.75 7.23
C GLU A 10 -4.69 14.77 6.26
N ASP A 11 -4.56 14.95 4.95
CA ASP A 11 -5.02 13.95 3.99
C ASP A 11 -4.14 12.70 4.08
N PHE A 12 -4.78 11.55 3.92
CA PHE A 12 -4.07 10.28 3.74
C PHE A 12 -3.72 10.10 2.28
N VAL A 13 -2.51 9.59 2.05
CA VAL A 13 -1.99 9.28 0.72
C VAL A 13 -1.33 7.92 0.71
N VAL A 14 -1.11 7.38 -0.48
CA VAL A 14 -0.38 6.11 -0.64
C VAL A 14 0.87 6.38 -1.46
N TYR A 15 2.01 6.01 -0.88
CA TYR A 15 3.29 6.01 -1.58
C TYR A 15 3.62 4.55 -1.92
N PRO A 16 3.92 4.22 -3.19
CA PRO A 16 4.01 2.82 -3.62
C PRO A 16 4.94 1.93 -2.79
N THR A 17 6.07 2.45 -2.34
CA THR A 17 7.04 1.67 -1.59
C THR A 17 6.81 1.65 -0.08
N HIS A 18 6.04 2.60 0.44
CA HIS A 18 5.83 2.75 1.89
C HIS A 18 4.38 2.58 2.35
N GLY A 19 3.44 2.54 1.41
CA GLY A 19 2.03 2.39 1.73
C GLY A 19 1.38 3.68 2.19
N VAL A 20 0.46 3.59 3.15
CA VAL A 20 -0.35 4.73 3.61
C VAL A 20 0.46 5.67 4.50
N GLY A 21 0.43 6.94 4.18
CA GLY A 21 1.01 8.01 4.97
C GLY A 21 0.03 9.16 5.15
N LYS A 22 0.34 10.06 6.06
CA LYS A 22 -0.48 11.23 6.35
C LYS A 22 0.30 12.50 6.06
N ILE A 23 -0.31 13.42 5.33
CA ILE A 23 0.32 14.70 5.01
C ILE A 23 0.31 15.58 6.25
N LEU A 24 1.50 15.99 6.70
CA LEU A 24 1.65 16.92 7.84
C LEU A 24 1.56 18.37 7.39
N GLY A 25 1.93 18.65 6.14
CA GLY A 25 1.92 20.00 5.59
C GLY A 25 2.95 20.17 4.49
N THR A 26 3.25 21.40 4.17
CA THR A 26 4.29 21.76 3.20
C THR A 26 5.36 22.59 3.89
N GLU A 27 6.62 22.37 3.52
CA GLU A 27 7.77 23.15 3.97
C GLU A 27 8.46 23.76 2.77
N THR A 28 8.97 24.98 2.92
CA THR A 28 9.82 25.59 1.91
C THR A 28 11.26 25.51 2.39
N GLN A 29 12.13 24.89 1.58
CA GLN A 29 13.56 24.79 1.88
C GLN A 29 14.37 25.36 0.73
N GLU A 30 15.49 26.01 1.07
CA GLU A 30 16.44 26.47 0.09
C GLU A 30 17.52 25.41 -0.09
N ILE A 31 17.61 24.87 -1.31
CA ILE A 31 18.61 23.86 -1.67
C ILE A 31 19.37 24.39 -2.89
N ALA A 32 20.71 24.55 -2.72
CA ALA A 32 21.59 25.04 -3.78
C ALA A 32 21.13 26.36 -4.43
N GLY A 33 20.65 27.30 -3.59
CA GLY A 33 20.19 28.63 -4.05
C GLY A 33 18.78 28.64 -4.65
N THR A 34 18.09 27.49 -4.67
CA THR A 34 16.73 27.39 -5.19
C THR A 34 15.76 27.07 -4.05
N GLN A 35 14.66 27.80 -3.98
CA GLN A 35 13.60 27.52 -3.03
C GLN A 35 12.73 26.39 -3.56
N LEU A 36 12.56 25.33 -2.74
CA LEU A 36 11.72 24.17 -3.08
C LEU A 36 10.61 24.03 -2.05
N ASP A 37 9.40 23.85 -2.54
CA ASP A 37 8.28 23.49 -1.70
C ASP A 37 8.25 21.97 -1.57
N LEU A 38 8.30 21.48 -0.34
CA LEU A 38 8.33 20.06 -0.02
C LEU A 38 7.05 19.65 0.68
N LEU A 39 6.48 18.57 0.20
CA LEU A 39 5.34 17.91 0.85
C LEU A 39 5.90 17.00 1.95
N VAL A 40 5.44 17.20 3.17
CA VAL A 40 5.90 16.42 4.33
C VAL A 40 4.87 15.33 4.64
N ILE A 41 5.29 14.08 4.57
CA ILE A 41 4.42 12.92 4.76
C ILE A 41 4.96 12.08 5.90
N ASN A 42 4.12 11.76 6.87
CA ASN A 42 4.46 10.87 7.98
C ASN A 42 3.90 9.48 7.75
N PHE A 43 4.78 8.49 7.85
CA PHE A 43 4.42 7.07 7.82
C PHE A 43 4.58 6.52 9.23
N GLU A 44 3.49 6.49 9.98
CA GLU A 44 3.48 6.09 11.39
C GLU A 44 4.09 4.71 11.64
N GLN A 45 3.77 3.77 10.78
CA GLN A 45 4.21 2.38 10.91
C GLN A 45 5.74 2.24 10.83
N ASP A 46 6.33 3.01 9.93
CA ASP A 46 7.78 2.98 9.71
C ASP A 46 8.51 4.02 10.57
N ARG A 47 7.76 4.80 11.34
CA ARG A 47 8.27 5.94 12.13
C ARG A 47 9.15 6.85 11.29
N MET A 48 8.72 7.11 10.06
CA MET A 48 9.48 7.82 9.06
C MET A 48 8.70 9.03 8.58
N THR A 49 9.44 10.11 8.36
CA THR A 49 8.90 11.30 7.71
C THR A 49 9.61 11.50 6.39
N LEU A 50 8.85 11.55 5.31
CA LEU A 50 9.37 11.72 3.96
C LEU A 50 9.06 13.12 3.48
N ARG A 51 10.03 13.77 2.85
CA ARG A 51 9.86 15.08 2.23
C ARG A 51 10.03 14.93 0.72
N ILE A 52 8.97 15.23 -0.02
CA ILE A 52 8.93 15.11 -1.49
C ILE A 52 8.68 16.48 -2.09
N PRO A 53 9.46 16.91 -3.09
CA PRO A 53 9.15 18.14 -3.81
C PRO A 53 7.73 18.08 -4.39
N VAL A 54 6.94 19.11 -4.16
CA VAL A 54 5.54 19.15 -4.62
C VAL A 54 5.46 18.91 -6.12
N ALA A 55 6.40 19.44 -6.88
CA ALA A 55 6.45 19.26 -8.34
C ALA A 55 6.68 17.80 -8.75
N LYS A 56 7.23 16.96 -7.87
CA LYS A 56 7.54 15.54 -8.16
C LYS A 56 6.59 14.57 -7.47
N ALA A 57 5.61 15.07 -6.72
CA ALA A 57 4.71 14.22 -5.95
C ALA A 57 3.98 13.20 -6.85
N GLU A 58 3.40 13.65 -7.95
CA GLU A 58 2.68 12.76 -8.89
C GLU A 58 3.61 11.80 -9.61
N THR A 59 4.76 12.28 -10.07
CA THR A 59 5.70 11.46 -10.84
C THR A 59 6.36 10.39 -9.97
N SER A 60 6.43 10.61 -8.66
CA SER A 60 6.95 9.61 -7.72
C SER A 60 5.96 8.48 -7.43
N GLY A 61 4.73 8.60 -7.93
CA GLY A 61 3.69 7.60 -7.71
C GLY A 61 2.79 7.88 -6.52
N LEU A 62 2.98 9.00 -5.83
CA LEU A 62 2.13 9.39 -4.72
C LEU A 62 0.69 9.57 -5.22
N ARG A 63 -0.27 8.92 -4.56
CA ARG A 63 -1.66 9.01 -4.94
C ARG A 63 -2.56 9.16 -3.71
N ARG A 64 -3.78 9.56 -3.95
CA ARG A 64 -4.82 9.58 -2.91
C ARG A 64 -5.25 8.15 -2.59
N LEU A 65 -5.94 7.98 -1.48
CA LEU A 65 -6.57 6.71 -1.15
C LEU A 65 -7.47 6.27 -2.29
N SER A 66 -7.53 4.96 -2.51
CA SER A 66 -8.45 4.38 -3.49
C SER A 66 -9.89 4.70 -3.11
N SER A 67 -10.77 4.76 -4.11
CA SER A 67 -12.20 4.89 -3.86
C SER A 67 -12.72 3.62 -3.17
N ARG A 68 -13.88 3.73 -2.51
CA ARG A 68 -14.55 2.56 -1.94
C ARG A 68 -14.80 1.49 -2.99
N LYS A 69 -15.15 1.91 -4.20
CA LYS A 69 -15.39 1.00 -5.32
C LYS A 69 -14.13 0.19 -5.65
N GLN A 70 -12.98 0.84 -5.72
CA GLN A 70 -11.71 0.14 -5.97
C GLN A 70 -11.34 -0.78 -4.82
N MET A 71 -11.54 -0.34 -3.59
CA MET A 71 -11.28 -1.18 -2.43
C MET A 71 -12.23 -2.38 -2.39
N ASP A 72 -13.49 -2.22 -2.75
CA ASP A 72 -14.45 -3.33 -2.86
C ASP A 72 -13.99 -4.35 -3.90
N LEU A 73 -13.45 -3.90 -5.03
CA LEU A 73 -12.88 -4.79 -6.04
C LEU A 73 -11.68 -5.58 -5.48
N ALA A 74 -10.84 -4.92 -4.67
CA ALA A 74 -9.72 -5.59 -4.02
C ALA A 74 -10.22 -6.66 -3.04
N LEU A 75 -11.22 -6.34 -2.22
CA LEU A 75 -11.79 -7.30 -1.28
C LEU A 75 -12.43 -8.49 -1.98
N VAL A 76 -13.08 -8.27 -3.12
CA VAL A 76 -13.64 -9.36 -3.95
C VAL A 76 -12.52 -10.28 -4.45
N LYS A 77 -11.36 -9.75 -4.79
CA LYS A 77 -10.20 -10.57 -5.19
C LYS A 77 -9.75 -11.52 -4.08
N LEU A 78 -9.94 -11.14 -2.82
CA LEU A 78 -9.59 -12.03 -1.69
C LEU A 78 -10.46 -13.28 -1.64
N GLU A 79 -11.66 -13.24 -2.18
CA GLU A 79 -12.59 -14.38 -2.22
C GLU A 79 -12.23 -15.42 -3.27
N GLY A 80 -11.39 -15.06 -4.22
CA GLY A 80 -11.00 -15.95 -5.31
C GLY A 80 -10.05 -17.06 -4.87
N ARG A 81 -9.88 -18.05 -5.73
CA ARG A 81 -8.92 -19.13 -5.51
C ARG A 81 -7.50 -18.62 -5.73
N ALA A 82 -6.59 -19.06 -4.87
CA ALA A 82 -5.18 -18.78 -5.03
C ALA A 82 -4.67 -19.36 -6.36
N ARG A 83 -3.97 -18.52 -7.13
CA ARG A 83 -3.33 -18.93 -8.36
C ARG A 83 -1.85 -19.17 -8.06
N VAL A 84 -1.51 -20.41 -7.72
CA VAL A 84 -0.14 -20.78 -7.43
C VAL A 84 0.49 -21.33 -8.72
N ARG A 85 1.42 -20.56 -9.28
CA ARG A 85 2.21 -21.02 -10.41
C ARG A 85 3.30 -21.96 -9.92
N ARG A 86 3.59 -23.01 -10.71
CA ARG A 86 4.66 -23.94 -10.42
C ARG A 86 6.02 -23.39 -10.88
N THR A 87 6.39 -22.22 -10.34
CA THR A 87 7.68 -21.59 -10.61
C THR A 87 8.51 -21.53 -9.34
N MET A 88 9.82 -21.33 -9.49
CA MET A 88 10.70 -21.19 -8.35
C MET A 88 10.26 -20.02 -7.46
N TRP A 89 10.36 -20.19 -6.15
CA TRP A 89 9.94 -19.17 -5.20
C TRP A 89 10.61 -17.81 -5.43
N SER A 90 11.91 -17.80 -5.76
CA SER A 90 12.63 -16.55 -6.03
C SER A 90 11.96 -15.72 -7.12
N ARG A 91 11.46 -16.37 -8.17
CA ARG A 91 10.76 -15.71 -9.28
C ARG A 91 9.38 -15.24 -8.86
N ARG A 92 8.65 -16.08 -8.13
CA ARG A 92 7.34 -15.73 -7.59
C ARG A 92 7.44 -14.56 -6.62
N ALA A 93 8.48 -14.57 -5.76
CA ALA A 93 8.71 -13.50 -4.81
C ALA A 93 8.93 -12.16 -5.50
N GLN A 94 9.66 -12.13 -6.61
CA GLN A 94 9.86 -10.92 -7.39
C GLN A 94 8.54 -10.38 -7.96
N GLU A 95 7.70 -11.25 -8.47
CA GLU A 95 6.38 -10.88 -8.99
C GLU A 95 5.47 -10.33 -7.88
N TYR A 96 5.45 -10.98 -6.72
CA TYR A 96 4.66 -10.52 -5.58
C TYR A 96 5.18 -9.19 -5.03
N GLU A 97 6.49 -9.04 -4.93
CA GLU A 97 7.08 -7.78 -4.48
C GLU A 97 6.73 -6.63 -5.43
N ALA A 98 6.77 -6.88 -6.74
CA ALA A 98 6.36 -5.89 -7.72
C ALA A 98 4.90 -5.48 -7.55
N LYS A 99 4.01 -6.44 -7.28
CA LYS A 99 2.59 -6.15 -7.02
C LYS A 99 2.39 -5.34 -5.75
N ILE A 100 3.10 -5.66 -4.69
CA ILE A 100 3.03 -4.92 -3.43
C ILE A 100 3.52 -3.48 -3.64
N ASN A 101 4.64 -3.32 -4.33
CA ASN A 101 5.25 -2.01 -4.56
C ASN A 101 4.54 -1.18 -5.63
N SER A 102 3.62 -1.78 -6.38
CA SER A 102 2.79 -1.04 -7.34
C SER A 102 1.83 -0.06 -6.65
N GLY A 103 1.50 -0.32 -5.39
CA GLY A 103 0.55 0.48 -4.64
C GLY A 103 -0.90 0.26 -5.05
N ASP A 104 -1.18 -0.63 -6.00
CA ASP A 104 -2.54 -0.94 -6.45
C ASP A 104 -3.20 -1.93 -5.48
N PRO A 105 -4.32 -1.55 -4.82
CA PRO A 105 -4.95 -2.43 -3.84
C PRO A 105 -5.43 -3.75 -4.42
N VAL A 106 -5.86 -3.79 -5.69
CA VAL A 106 -6.29 -5.03 -6.34
C VAL A 106 -5.11 -5.98 -6.50
N SER A 107 -3.95 -5.48 -6.96
CA SER A 107 -2.74 -6.27 -7.09
C SER A 107 -2.25 -6.80 -5.75
N ILE A 108 -2.30 -5.96 -4.72
CA ILE A 108 -1.91 -6.35 -3.35
C ILE A 108 -2.86 -7.43 -2.82
N ALA A 109 -4.16 -7.31 -3.06
CA ALA A 109 -5.15 -8.31 -2.67
C ALA A 109 -4.87 -9.66 -3.33
N GLU A 110 -4.43 -9.67 -4.58
CA GLU A 110 -4.04 -10.90 -5.27
C GLU A 110 -2.88 -11.62 -4.56
N VAL A 111 -1.91 -10.87 -4.06
CA VAL A 111 -0.79 -11.42 -3.29
C VAL A 111 -1.29 -12.04 -1.98
N VAL A 112 -2.17 -11.35 -1.27
CA VAL A 112 -2.77 -11.86 -0.03
C VAL A 112 -3.52 -13.15 -0.31
N ARG A 113 -4.34 -13.16 -1.35
CA ARG A 113 -5.11 -14.35 -1.77
C ARG A 113 -4.20 -15.54 -2.06
N ASP A 114 -3.15 -15.31 -2.85
CA ASP A 114 -2.27 -16.39 -3.33
C ASP A 114 -1.36 -16.94 -2.25
N LEU A 115 -0.98 -16.13 -1.28
CA LEU A 115 -0.06 -16.55 -0.22
C LEU A 115 -0.77 -17.01 1.05
N ARG A 116 -2.06 -16.78 1.18
CA ARG A 116 -2.79 -17.23 2.35
C ARG A 116 -2.83 -18.76 2.42
N ARG A 117 -2.47 -19.30 3.59
CA ARG A 117 -2.56 -20.72 3.87
C ARG A 117 -3.69 -20.97 4.86
N ASN A 118 -4.47 -22.01 4.61
CA ASN A 118 -5.44 -22.50 5.58
C ASN A 118 -4.87 -23.76 6.26
N SER A 119 -5.58 -24.28 7.25
CA SER A 119 -5.10 -25.39 8.11
C SER A 119 -4.78 -26.68 7.36
N ASN A 120 -5.29 -26.84 6.13
CA ASN A 120 -5.10 -28.04 5.33
C ASN A 120 -3.93 -27.95 4.34
N GLN A 121 -3.22 -26.81 4.32
CA GLN A 121 -2.10 -26.59 3.42
C GLN A 121 -0.77 -26.68 4.17
N SER A 122 0.29 -27.01 3.43
CA SER A 122 1.63 -27.02 3.99
C SER A 122 1.99 -25.67 4.60
N GLU A 123 2.83 -25.68 5.62
CA GLU A 123 3.28 -24.45 6.26
C GLU A 123 4.02 -23.57 5.26
N GLN A 124 3.81 -22.25 5.42
CA GLN A 124 4.55 -21.28 4.66
C GLN A 124 6.01 -21.22 5.13
N SER A 125 6.93 -21.02 4.21
CA SER A 125 8.30 -20.66 4.55
C SER A 125 8.32 -19.29 5.25
N TYR A 126 9.41 -18.99 5.93
CA TYR A 126 9.58 -17.69 6.58
C TYR A 126 9.40 -16.54 5.58
N SER A 127 10.01 -16.68 4.41
CA SER A 127 9.95 -15.68 3.34
C SER A 127 8.51 -15.45 2.83
N GLU A 128 7.74 -16.53 2.67
CA GLU A 128 6.33 -16.43 2.28
C GLU A 128 5.49 -15.71 3.34
N ARG A 129 5.72 -16.02 4.61
CA ARG A 129 5.00 -15.38 5.71
C ARG A 129 5.30 -13.89 5.78
N GLN A 130 6.56 -13.51 5.59
CA GLN A 130 6.97 -12.10 5.58
C GLN A 130 6.27 -11.34 4.46
N MET A 131 6.22 -11.93 3.27
CA MET A 131 5.59 -11.31 2.12
C MET A 131 4.07 -11.22 2.28
N TYR A 132 3.45 -12.28 2.78
CA TYR A 132 2.02 -12.29 3.09
C TYR A 132 1.66 -11.19 4.09
N GLN A 133 2.42 -11.08 5.17
CA GLN A 133 2.17 -10.09 6.21
C GLN A 133 2.34 -8.66 5.67
N ALA A 134 3.36 -8.43 4.86
CA ALA A 134 3.59 -7.13 4.25
C ALA A 134 2.43 -6.72 3.34
N ALA A 135 1.94 -7.65 2.52
CA ALA A 135 0.82 -7.38 1.62
C ALA A 135 -0.47 -7.12 2.40
N LEU A 136 -0.75 -7.95 3.40
CA LEU A 136 -1.94 -7.82 4.23
C LEU A 136 -1.94 -6.49 4.99
N ASP A 137 -0.81 -6.11 5.57
CA ASP A 137 -0.70 -4.86 6.31
C ASP A 137 -0.94 -3.65 5.41
N ARG A 138 -0.40 -3.66 4.20
CA ARG A 138 -0.62 -2.55 3.25
C ARG A 138 -2.07 -2.43 2.83
N LEU A 139 -2.70 -3.54 2.50
CA LEU A 139 -4.12 -3.57 2.13
C LEU A 139 -4.99 -3.10 3.29
N ALA A 140 -4.73 -3.61 4.48
CA ALA A 140 -5.50 -3.29 5.68
C ALA A 140 -5.37 -1.82 6.06
N ARG A 141 -4.18 -1.24 5.95
CA ARG A 141 -3.96 0.19 6.27
C ARG A 141 -4.74 1.10 5.34
N GLU A 142 -4.75 0.81 4.05
CA GLU A 142 -5.52 1.61 3.11
C GLU A 142 -7.02 1.44 3.36
N TYR A 143 -7.47 0.20 3.59
CA TYR A 143 -8.86 -0.06 3.95
C TYR A 143 -9.26 0.65 5.23
N ALA A 144 -8.41 0.61 6.25
CA ALA A 144 -8.65 1.30 7.52
C ALA A 144 -8.78 2.81 7.33
N ALA A 145 -7.93 3.40 6.50
CA ALA A 145 -7.97 4.83 6.22
C ALA A 145 -9.23 5.24 5.46
N ILE A 146 -9.66 4.43 4.47
CA ILE A 146 -10.89 4.68 3.69
C ILE A 146 -12.13 4.63 4.59
N GLU A 147 -12.22 3.63 5.46
CA GLU A 147 -13.38 3.40 6.32
C GLU A 147 -13.28 4.14 7.66
N ASN A 148 -12.17 4.80 7.92
CA ASN A 148 -11.89 5.48 9.19
C ASN A 148 -12.04 4.55 10.41
N ILE A 149 -11.44 3.36 10.30
CA ILE A 149 -11.41 2.33 11.35
C ILE A 149 -9.96 2.02 11.68
N ASP A 150 -9.73 1.27 12.78
CA ASP A 150 -8.38 0.86 13.13
C ASP A 150 -7.87 -0.29 12.24
N GLU A 151 -6.56 -0.50 12.24
CA GLU A 151 -5.90 -1.51 11.41
C GLU A 151 -6.34 -2.93 11.79
N GLU A 152 -6.50 -3.22 13.08
CA GLU A 152 -6.94 -4.55 13.55
C GLU A 152 -8.33 -4.89 13.02
N THR A 153 -9.26 -3.94 13.08
CA THR A 153 -10.60 -4.09 12.53
C THR A 153 -10.55 -4.30 11.03
N ALA A 154 -9.70 -3.54 10.34
CA ALA A 154 -9.54 -3.69 8.89
C ALA A 154 -9.00 -5.06 8.51
N ILE A 155 -8.02 -5.58 9.25
CA ILE A 155 -7.49 -6.93 9.04
C ILE A 155 -8.59 -7.97 9.23
N SER A 156 -9.35 -7.87 10.31
CA SER A 156 -10.45 -8.79 10.60
C SER A 156 -11.50 -8.80 9.49
N LEU A 157 -11.90 -7.61 9.03
CA LEU A 157 -12.88 -7.49 7.96
C LEU A 157 -12.33 -8.01 6.63
N SER A 158 -11.07 -7.77 6.35
CA SER A 158 -10.42 -8.30 5.13
C SER A 158 -10.39 -9.82 5.14
N LEU A 159 -10.11 -10.43 6.28
CA LEU A 159 -10.03 -11.88 6.41
C LEU A 159 -11.41 -12.56 6.30
N ILE A 160 -12.50 -11.86 6.60
CA ILE A 160 -13.86 -12.38 6.42
C ILE A 160 -14.13 -12.70 4.95
N HIS A 161 -13.56 -11.93 4.02
CA HIS A 161 -13.73 -12.12 2.59
C HIS A 161 -12.94 -13.32 2.04
N ILE A 162 -12.04 -13.85 2.81
CA ILE A 162 -11.26 -15.03 2.42
C ILE A 162 -11.96 -16.28 2.99
#